data_389cae66c8a8bfc487779c507086fcdf
#
_entry.id   389cae66c8a8bfc487779c507086fcdf
#
_cell.length_a   1.000
_cell.length_b   1.000
_cell.length_c   1.000
_cell.angle_alpha   90.00
_cell.angle_beta   90.00
_cell.angle_gamma   90.00
#
_symmetry.space_group_name_H-M   'P 1'
#
loop_
_entity.id
_entity.type
_entity.pdbx_description
1 polymer ?
#
loop_
_entity_poly.entity_id
_entity_poly.type
_entity_poly.pdbx_seq_one_letter_code
_entity_poly.pdbx_strand_id
1 'polypeptide(L)'
;MALPPNSKARGVRLGVVCPMANERDTAVRFAEEVLETCAPFGFESATFYAVLDRVSRDGTLELLRELEKRRADFRVVWAPENRGVVDAYLRGYREALGADCDWILEIDGGYSHQPSDIPRLFGKMLEGYDCVFGSRFCAGGRITDSSFKRRVISRGGTLLANLLLGTKLYDMTSGFELFSRTALQYVLERGVHSRGHFFQTEIKAHCHAFRIAEVPIHYRAASASVNNTVLKDAFKNLWRLFRARLSGELGGRAAPARERLS
;
A
#
# COMPACT_ATOMS: atom_id res chain seq x y z
N MET A 1 20.48 7.24 -4.11
CA MET A 1 21.53 6.35 -3.57
C MET A 1 21.45 5.07 -4.36
N ALA A 2 22.46 4.73 -5.15
CA ALA A 2 22.47 3.52 -5.97
C ALA A 2 22.55 2.30 -5.03
N LEU A 3 21.74 1.28 -5.29
CA LEU A 3 21.82 0.01 -4.57
C LEU A 3 23.17 -0.66 -4.84
N PRO A 4 23.74 -1.40 -3.87
CA PRO A 4 24.95 -2.19 -4.11
C PRO A 4 24.71 -3.20 -5.23
N PRO A 5 25.69 -3.45 -6.13
CA PRO A 5 25.53 -4.22 -7.37
C PRO A 5 25.13 -5.71 -7.17
N ASN A 6 25.06 -6.21 -5.94
CA ASN A 6 24.71 -7.61 -5.62
C ASN A 6 23.35 -7.80 -4.93
N SER A 7 22.56 -6.74 -4.69
CA SER A 7 21.27 -6.84 -4.03
C SER A 7 20.13 -7.01 -5.05
N LYS A 8 20.03 -8.19 -5.66
CA LYS A 8 18.93 -8.54 -6.57
C LYS A 8 17.91 -9.39 -5.82
N ALA A 9 16.64 -9.09 -6.06
CA ALA A 9 15.50 -9.87 -5.56
C ALA A 9 15.28 -11.16 -6.40
N ARG A 10 16.34 -11.97 -6.54
CA ARG A 10 16.29 -13.19 -7.35
C ARG A 10 15.35 -14.21 -6.70
N GLY A 11 14.53 -14.87 -7.52
CA GLY A 11 13.56 -15.85 -7.04
C GLY A 11 12.37 -15.24 -6.29
N VAL A 12 12.23 -13.90 -6.28
CA VAL A 12 11.12 -13.16 -5.64
C VAL A 12 10.11 -12.75 -6.70
N ARG A 13 8.85 -13.08 -6.47
CA ARG A 13 7.71 -12.65 -7.31
C ARG A 13 7.03 -11.46 -6.66
N LEU A 14 7.00 -10.34 -7.38
CA LEU A 14 6.39 -9.08 -6.93
C LEU A 14 5.00 -8.90 -7.55
N GLY A 15 4.00 -8.61 -6.73
CA GLY A 15 2.71 -8.09 -7.17
C GLY A 15 2.62 -6.59 -6.86
N VAL A 16 2.31 -5.77 -7.85
CA VAL A 16 2.00 -4.35 -7.65
C VAL A 16 0.49 -4.19 -7.70
N VAL A 17 -0.13 -3.73 -6.65
CA VAL A 17 -1.58 -3.52 -6.55
C VAL A 17 -1.90 -2.05 -6.60
N CYS A 18 -2.67 -1.66 -7.61
CA CYS A 18 -3.04 -0.27 -7.85
C CYS A 18 -4.54 -0.15 -8.20
N PRO A 19 -5.38 0.35 -7.29
CA PRO A 19 -6.72 0.79 -7.64
C PRO A 19 -6.68 1.96 -8.61
N MET A 20 -7.46 1.88 -9.69
CA MET A 20 -7.52 2.93 -10.71
C MET A 20 -8.98 3.24 -11.04
N ALA A 21 -9.33 4.53 -11.14
CA ALA A 21 -10.65 4.96 -11.54
C ALA A 21 -10.61 6.35 -12.15
N ASN A 22 -11.09 6.50 -13.39
CA ASN A 22 -11.12 7.76 -14.11
C ASN A 22 -9.73 8.40 -14.29
N GLU A 23 -8.78 7.58 -14.77
CA GLU A 23 -7.38 7.95 -14.96
C GLU A 23 -6.91 7.76 -16.41
N ARG A 24 -7.83 7.93 -17.36
CA ARG A 24 -7.60 7.68 -18.78
C ARG A 24 -6.28 8.26 -19.32
N ASP A 25 -5.96 9.49 -18.90
CA ASP A 25 -4.81 10.22 -19.45
C ASP A 25 -3.47 9.77 -18.83
N THR A 26 -3.49 9.08 -17.69
CA THR A 26 -2.29 8.76 -16.93
C THR A 26 -2.07 7.27 -16.69
N ALA A 27 -3.13 6.45 -16.72
CA ALA A 27 -3.12 5.07 -16.25
C ALA A 27 -2.07 4.18 -16.94
N VAL A 28 -1.99 4.22 -18.27
CA VAL A 28 -1.03 3.39 -19.03
C VAL A 28 0.40 3.81 -18.72
N ARG A 29 0.69 5.11 -18.87
CA ARG A 29 2.03 5.65 -18.58
C ARG A 29 2.47 5.38 -17.16
N PHE A 30 1.57 5.55 -16.18
CA PHE A 30 1.87 5.30 -14.77
C PHE A 30 2.22 3.81 -14.55
N ALA A 31 1.44 2.88 -15.10
CA ALA A 31 1.70 1.45 -14.97
C ALA A 31 3.04 1.05 -15.60
N GLU A 32 3.34 1.56 -16.79
CA GLU A 32 4.62 1.31 -17.47
C GLU A 32 5.79 1.86 -16.66
N GLU A 33 5.72 3.10 -16.15
CA GLU A 33 6.77 3.71 -15.32
C GLU A 33 7.01 2.93 -14.02
N VAL A 34 5.95 2.42 -13.37
CA VAL A 34 6.08 1.56 -12.19
C VAL A 34 6.80 0.26 -12.52
N LEU A 35 6.41 -0.44 -13.60
CA LEU A 35 7.05 -1.68 -14.02
C LEU A 35 8.52 -1.46 -14.43
N GLU A 36 8.81 -0.38 -15.16
CA GLU A 36 10.18 0.02 -15.51
C GLU A 36 11.03 0.31 -14.27
N THR A 37 10.44 0.92 -13.25
CA THR A 37 11.12 1.18 -11.97
C THR A 37 11.42 -0.10 -11.21
N CYS A 38 10.59 -1.14 -11.34
CA CYS A 38 10.81 -2.46 -10.73
C CYS A 38 11.88 -3.29 -11.45
N ALA A 39 12.02 -3.16 -12.76
CA ALA A 39 12.87 -4.00 -13.60
C ALA A 39 14.35 -4.12 -13.15
N PRO A 40 15.03 -3.05 -12.70
CA PRO A 40 16.45 -3.13 -12.28
C PRO A 40 16.71 -4.04 -11.07
N PHE A 41 15.67 -4.37 -10.27
CA PHE A 41 15.82 -5.16 -9.05
C PHE A 41 15.95 -6.67 -9.30
N GLY A 42 15.67 -7.13 -10.53
CA GLY A 42 15.88 -8.52 -10.95
C GLY A 42 14.95 -9.51 -10.24
N PHE A 43 13.70 -9.11 -9.99
CA PHE A 43 12.64 -10.01 -9.55
C PHE A 43 12.48 -11.17 -10.54
N GLU A 44 12.07 -12.35 -10.08
CA GLU A 44 11.68 -13.46 -10.94
C GLU A 44 10.51 -13.06 -11.84
N SER A 45 9.54 -12.38 -11.25
CA SER A 45 8.45 -11.70 -11.96
C SER A 45 8.01 -10.45 -11.20
N ALA A 46 7.56 -9.44 -11.94
CA ALA A 46 6.87 -8.28 -11.38
C ALA A 46 5.58 -8.08 -12.16
N THR A 47 4.44 -8.29 -11.53
CA THR A 47 3.13 -8.20 -12.18
C THR A 47 2.32 -7.03 -11.61
N PHE A 48 1.82 -6.17 -12.47
CA PHE A 48 0.96 -5.05 -12.10
C PHE A 48 -0.51 -5.46 -12.16
N TYR A 49 -1.23 -5.31 -11.07
CA TYR A 49 -2.66 -5.56 -10.93
C TYR A 49 -3.41 -4.23 -10.87
N ALA A 50 -3.95 -3.79 -11.99
CA ALA A 50 -4.84 -2.63 -12.06
C ALA A 50 -6.26 -3.05 -11.64
N VAL A 51 -6.71 -2.56 -10.49
CA VAL A 51 -8.03 -2.92 -9.95
C VAL A 51 -9.02 -1.81 -10.24
N LEU A 52 -10.07 -2.14 -10.99
CA LEU A 52 -11.11 -1.21 -11.41
C LEU A 52 -12.50 -1.69 -10.98
N ASP A 53 -13.39 -0.74 -10.78
CA ASP A 53 -14.80 -0.97 -10.48
C ASP A 53 -15.71 -0.06 -11.33
N ARG A 54 -17.01 -0.04 -11.04
CA ARG A 54 -18.02 0.73 -11.78
C ARG A 54 -17.87 2.25 -11.68
N VAL A 55 -16.98 2.75 -10.83
CA VAL A 55 -16.70 4.19 -10.71
C VAL A 55 -15.88 4.67 -11.91
N SER A 56 -15.07 3.79 -12.52
CA SER A 56 -14.30 4.09 -13.72
C SER A 56 -15.22 4.14 -14.95
N ARG A 57 -15.41 5.34 -15.54
CA ARG A 57 -16.37 5.59 -16.64
C ARG A 57 -15.80 6.41 -17.79
N ASP A 58 -14.53 6.74 -17.75
CA ASP A 58 -13.85 7.62 -18.73
C ASP A 58 -13.12 6.87 -19.85
N GLY A 59 -13.25 5.53 -19.90
CA GLY A 59 -12.52 4.69 -20.84
C GLY A 59 -11.17 4.16 -20.32
N THR A 60 -10.85 4.38 -19.04
CA THR A 60 -9.64 3.82 -18.40
C THR A 60 -9.60 2.29 -18.50
N LEU A 61 -10.74 1.62 -18.27
CA LEU A 61 -10.84 0.16 -18.32
C LEU A 61 -10.46 -0.40 -19.71
N GLU A 62 -10.98 0.18 -20.76
CA GLU A 62 -10.73 -0.22 -22.13
C GLU A 62 -9.24 -0.07 -22.50
N LEU A 63 -8.63 1.05 -22.14
CA LEU A 63 -7.20 1.29 -22.36
C LEU A 63 -6.33 0.27 -21.64
N LEU A 64 -6.65 -0.04 -20.39
CA LEU A 64 -5.87 -0.99 -19.58
C LEU A 64 -6.06 -2.44 -20.08
N ARG A 65 -7.22 -2.80 -20.60
CA ARG A 65 -7.43 -4.10 -21.27
C ARG A 65 -6.60 -4.23 -22.55
N GLU A 66 -6.42 -3.15 -23.31
CA GLU A 66 -5.52 -3.16 -24.46
C GLU A 66 -4.04 -3.27 -24.04
N LEU A 67 -3.67 -2.68 -22.91
CA LEU A 67 -2.34 -2.86 -22.34
C LEU A 67 -2.11 -4.31 -21.89
N GLU A 68 -3.08 -4.92 -21.22
CA GLU A 68 -3.03 -6.32 -20.79
C GLU A 68 -2.79 -7.30 -21.94
N LYS A 69 -3.41 -7.08 -23.10
CA LYS A 69 -3.17 -7.91 -24.30
C LYS A 69 -1.72 -7.84 -24.82
N ARG A 70 -1.03 -6.75 -24.56
CA ARG A 70 0.32 -6.48 -25.05
C ARG A 70 1.43 -6.80 -24.05
N ARG A 71 1.07 -6.94 -22.75
CA ARG A 71 2.04 -7.10 -21.66
C ARG A 71 1.69 -8.30 -20.78
N ALA A 72 2.58 -9.28 -20.74
CA ALA A 72 2.43 -10.46 -19.89
C ALA A 72 2.54 -10.15 -18.39
N ASP A 73 3.18 -9.04 -18.03
CA ASP A 73 3.41 -8.56 -16.66
C ASP A 73 2.34 -7.55 -16.18
N PHE A 74 1.20 -7.48 -16.86
CA PHE A 74 0.09 -6.59 -16.53
C PHE A 74 -1.24 -7.36 -16.48
N ARG A 75 -2.08 -7.07 -15.48
CA ARG A 75 -3.39 -7.69 -15.28
C ARG A 75 -4.44 -6.64 -14.94
N VAL A 76 -5.60 -6.74 -15.56
CA VAL A 76 -6.79 -5.95 -15.25
C VAL A 76 -7.71 -6.77 -14.35
N VAL A 77 -7.92 -6.31 -13.14
CA VAL A 77 -8.86 -6.89 -12.18
C VAL A 77 -10.15 -6.07 -12.22
N TRP A 78 -11.12 -6.54 -13.01
CA TRP A 78 -12.45 -5.93 -13.05
C TRP A 78 -13.31 -6.47 -11.91
N ALA A 79 -13.65 -5.62 -10.94
CA ALA A 79 -14.38 -5.95 -9.73
C ALA A 79 -15.59 -5.00 -9.56
N PRO A 80 -16.62 -5.13 -10.39
CA PRO A 80 -17.79 -4.23 -10.38
C PRO A 80 -18.60 -4.26 -9.08
N GLU A 81 -18.39 -5.26 -8.24
CA GLU A 81 -18.99 -5.41 -6.91
C GLU A 81 -18.33 -4.53 -5.84
N ASN A 82 -17.13 -4.01 -6.07
CA ASN A 82 -16.42 -3.16 -5.12
C ASN A 82 -17.23 -1.89 -4.81
N ARG A 83 -17.18 -1.49 -3.54
CA ARG A 83 -17.89 -0.32 -3.01
C ARG A 83 -16.98 0.85 -2.68
N GLY A 84 -15.72 0.78 -3.10
CA GLY A 84 -14.74 1.83 -2.89
C GLY A 84 -13.31 1.31 -2.85
N VAL A 85 -12.38 2.23 -2.59
CA VAL A 85 -10.94 1.98 -2.67
C VAL A 85 -10.46 0.85 -1.75
N VAL A 86 -11.06 0.70 -0.58
CA VAL A 86 -10.67 -0.38 0.36
C VAL A 86 -10.98 -1.75 -0.24
N ASP A 87 -12.18 -1.94 -0.81
CA ASP A 87 -12.55 -3.20 -1.46
C ASP A 87 -11.62 -3.48 -2.66
N ALA A 88 -11.22 -2.42 -3.39
CA ALA A 88 -10.31 -2.54 -4.52
C ALA A 88 -8.91 -3.01 -4.08
N TYR A 89 -8.35 -2.43 -3.03
CA TYR A 89 -7.07 -2.90 -2.47
C TYR A 89 -7.16 -4.34 -1.99
N LEU A 90 -8.17 -4.67 -1.18
CA LEU A 90 -8.37 -6.02 -0.66
C LEU A 90 -8.57 -7.06 -1.79
N ARG A 91 -9.21 -6.68 -2.90
CA ARG A 91 -9.33 -7.52 -4.08
C ARG A 91 -7.96 -7.72 -4.74
N GLY A 92 -7.23 -6.65 -5.00
CA GLY A 92 -5.90 -6.71 -5.59
C GLY A 92 -4.90 -7.54 -4.76
N TYR A 93 -4.94 -7.42 -3.44
CA TYR A 93 -4.11 -8.24 -2.54
C TYR A 93 -4.42 -9.74 -2.70
N ARG A 94 -5.70 -10.11 -2.78
CA ARG A 94 -6.10 -11.52 -2.97
C ARG A 94 -5.64 -12.05 -4.33
N GLU A 95 -5.74 -11.24 -5.39
CA GLU A 95 -5.24 -11.61 -6.72
C GLU A 95 -3.73 -11.84 -6.72
N ALA A 96 -2.95 -10.92 -6.14
CA ALA A 96 -1.51 -11.05 -6.06
C ALA A 96 -1.08 -12.25 -5.19
N LEU A 97 -1.73 -12.47 -4.04
CA LEU A 97 -1.48 -13.62 -3.19
C LEU A 97 -1.89 -14.94 -3.87
N GLY A 98 -3.00 -14.95 -4.60
CA GLY A 98 -3.47 -16.11 -5.38
C GLY A 98 -2.54 -16.47 -6.54
N ALA A 99 -1.82 -15.50 -7.09
CA ALA A 99 -0.78 -15.68 -8.11
C ALA A 99 0.61 -15.96 -7.51
N ASP A 100 0.66 -16.34 -6.24
CA ASP A 100 1.88 -16.69 -5.51
C ASP A 100 2.95 -15.59 -5.45
N CYS A 101 2.57 -14.31 -5.46
CA CYS A 101 3.52 -13.23 -5.22
C CYS A 101 4.10 -13.33 -3.79
N ASP A 102 5.41 -13.18 -3.66
CA ASP A 102 6.14 -13.22 -2.38
C ASP A 102 6.11 -11.85 -1.69
N TRP A 103 6.01 -10.79 -2.49
CA TRP A 103 5.91 -9.42 -2.03
C TRP A 103 4.81 -8.67 -2.77
N ILE A 104 4.11 -7.82 -2.04
CA ILE A 104 3.01 -7.04 -2.57
C ILE A 104 3.27 -5.55 -2.31
N LEU A 105 3.39 -4.77 -3.38
CA LEU A 105 3.50 -3.32 -3.36
C LEU A 105 2.12 -2.70 -3.56
N GLU A 106 1.67 -1.91 -2.59
CA GLU A 106 0.51 -1.05 -2.70
C GLU A 106 0.92 0.34 -3.19
N ILE A 107 0.24 0.87 -4.19
CA ILE A 107 0.48 2.21 -4.72
C ILE A 107 -0.82 2.81 -5.27
N ASP A 108 -1.09 4.09 -4.98
CA ASP A 108 -2.21 4.81 -5.60
C ASP A 108 -1.86 5.21 -7.04
N GLY A 109 -2.84 5.12 -7.93
CA GLY A 109 -2.75 5.63 -9.29
C GLY A 109 -2.64 7.16 -9.37
N GLY A 110 -2.65 7.69 -10.60
CA GLY A 110 -2.73 9.13 -10.85
C GLY A 110 -1.56 9.97 -10.32
N TYR A 111 -0.40 9.37 -10.11
CA TYR A 111 0.81 10.05 -9.62
C TYR A 111 0.68 10.74 -8.25
N SER A 112 -0.27 10.33 -7.41
CA SER A 112 -0.29 10.73 -5.99
C SER A 112 0.96 10.23 -5.26
N HIS A 113 1.32 8.98 -5.49
CA HIS A 113 2.62 8.41 -5.14
C HIS A 113 3.55 8.44 -6.35
N GLN A 114 4.83 8.68 -6.10
CA GLN A 114 5.81 8.79 -7.19
C GLN A 114 6.49 7.44 -7.42
N PRO A 115 6.49 6.87 -8.65
CA PRO A 115 7.21 5.64 -8.94
C PRO A 115 8.70 5.71 -8.57
N SER A 116 9.32 6.88 -8.69
CA SER A 116 10.71 7.14 -8.30
C SER A 116 11.03 6.89 -6.81
N ASP A 117 10.03 6.73 -5.94
CA ASP A 117 10.22 6.40 -4.53
C ASP A 117 10.25 4.88 -4.27
N ILE A 118 9.77 4.03 -5.22
CA ILE A 118 9.76 2.57 -5.13
C ILE A 118 11.12 1.97 -4.74
N PRO A 119 12.26 2.43 -5.31
CA PRO A 119 13.57 1.88 -4.97
C PRO A 119 13.92 1.95 -3.48
N ARG A 120 13.38 2.93 -2.74
CA ARG A 120 13.63 3.05 -1.30
C ARG A 120 12.90 1.94 -0.52
N LEU A 121 11.68 1.57 -0.96
CA LEU A 121 10.95 0.47 -0.34
C LEU A 121 11.69 -0.86 -0.57
N PHE A 122 12.12 -1.12 -1.80
CA PHE A 122 12.85 -2.34 -2.13
C PHE A 122 14.21 -2.42 -1.43
N GLY A 123 14.87 -1.28 -1.21
CA GLY A 123 16.09 -1.24 -0.41
C GLY A 123 15.87 -1.81 0.99
N LYS A 124 14.79 -1.43 1.67
CA LYS A 124 14.45 -1.95 3.00
C LYS A 124 13.97 -3.40 2.98
N MET A 125 13.25 -3.81 1.95
CA MET A 125 12.91 -5.22 1.72
C MET A 125 14.19 -6.09 1.70
N LEU A 126 15.20 -5.68 0.93
CA LEU A 126 16.47 -6.39 0.82
C LEU A 126 17.31 -6.37 2.12
N GLU A 127 17.08 -5.39 3.01
CA GLU A 127 17.65 -5.38 4.38
C GLU A 127 16.91 -6.35 5.33
N GLY A 128 15.88 -7.07 4.85
CA GLY A 128 15.15 -8.10 5.60
C GLY A 128 14.04 -7.55 6.51
N TYR A 129 13.45 -6.40 6.18
CA TYR A 129 12.19 -5.96 6.77
C TYR A 129 11.02 -6.71 6.14
N ASP A 130 9.95 -6.95 6.91
CA ASP A 130 8.76 -7.67 6.46
C ASP A 130 7.69 -6.74 5.90
N CYS A 131 7.69 -5.48 6.39
CA CYS A 131 6.81 -4.41 5.93
C CYS A 131 7.63 -3.13 5.75
N VAL A 132 7.40 -2.42 4.65
CA VAL A 132 8.05 -1.12 4.41
C VAL A 132 6.99 -0.10 4.04
N PHE A 133 6.90 0.98 4.81
CA PHE A 133 5.89 2.01 4.63
C PHE A 133 6.49 3.32 4.12
N GLY A 134 5.89 3.86 3.08
CA GLY A 134 6.21 5.20 2.61
C GLY A 134 5.70 6.24 3.60
N SER A 135 6.58 7.09 4.09
CA SER A 135 6.28 8.11 5.10
C SER A 135 6.49 9.52 4.54
N ARG A 136 5.45 10.33 4.66
CA ARG A 136 5.48 11.76 4.31
C ARG A 136 6.10 12.62 5.40
N PHE A 137 6.29 12.03 6.60
CA PHE A 137 6.65 12.77 7.82
C PHE A 137 8.00 12.37 8.42
N CYS A 138 8.62 11.30 7.97
CA CYS A 138 10.00 10.98 8.33
C CYS A 138 10.99 11.93 7.64
N ALA A 139 12.26 11.93 8.06
CA ALA A 139 13.28 12.78 7.48
C ALA A 139 13.42 12.54 5.97
N GLY A 140 13.28 13.60 5.17
CA GLY A 140 13.25 13.55 3.70
C GLY A 140 11.88 13.32 3.06
N GLY A 141 10.85 12.98 3.84
CA GLY A 141 9.47 12.89 3.36
C GLY A 141 8.86 14.28 3.09
N ARG A 142 7.95 14.37 2.12
CA ARG A 142 7.31 15.65 1.76
C ARG A 142 5.93 15.45 1.17
N ILE A 143 5.11 16.50 1.31
CA ILE A 143 3.79 16.60 0.71
C ILE A 143 3.72 17.90 -0.08
N THR A 144 3.34 17.80 -1.36
CA THR A 144 2.99 18.97 -2.19
C THR A 144 1.49 18.99 -2.43
N ASP A 145 0.99 20.17 -2.79
CA ASP A 145 -0.42 20.42 -3.15
C ASP A 145 -1.44 20.07 -2.03
N SER A 146 -0.98 20.05 -0.77
CA SER A 146 -1.82 19.75 0.38
C SER A 146 -2.12 20.98 1.22
N SER A 147 -3.38 21.14 1.65
CA SER A 147 -3.75 22.18 2.60
C SER A 147 -3.08 21.96 3.96
N PHE A 148 -2.79 23.07 4.67
CA PHE A 148 -2.27 23.01 6.04
C PHE A 148 -3.18 22.19 6.97
N LYS A 149 -4.51 22.39 6.87
CA LYS A 149 -5.51 21.62 7.63
C LYS A 149 -5.36 20.10 7.44
N ARG A 150 -5.17 19.64 6.21
CA ARG A 150 -5.00 18.20 5.91
C ARG A 150 -3.71 17.65 6.55
N ARG A 151 -2.62 18.42 6.49
CA ARG A 151 -1.35 18.02 7.14
C ARG A 151 -1.48 17.89 8.64
N VAL A 152 -2.18 18.83 9.29
CA VAL A 152 -2.46 18.80 10.73
C VAL A 152 -3.33 17.60 11.09
N ILE A 153 -4.39 17.32 10.33
CA ILE A 153 -5.27 16.15 10.57
C ILE A 153 -4.47 14.84 10.43
N SER A 154 -3.66 14.70 9.38
CA SER A 154 -2.85 13.48 9.19
C SER A 154 -1.80 13.28 10.28
N ARG A 155 -1.10 14.35 10.70
CA ARG A 155 -0.13 14.27 11.80
C ARG A 155 -0.80 14.01 13.14
N GLY A 156 -1.91 14.69 13.42
CA GLY A 156 -2.71 14.49 14.63
C GLY A 156 -3.28 13.08 14.70
N GLY A 157 -3.80 12.58 13.57
CA GLY A 157 -4.26 11.19 13.44
C GLY A 157 -3.16 10.16 13.68
N THR A 158 -1.96 10.40 13.13
CA THR A 158 -0.78 9.55 13.38
C THR A 158 -0.40 9.54 14.86
N LEU A 159 -0.33 10.72 15.50
CA LEU A 159 0.02 10.82 16.92
C LEU A 159 -0.99 10.08 17.81
N LEU A 160 -2.28 10.28 17.55
CA LEU A 160 -3.36 9.64 18.29
C LEU A 160 -3.35 8.10 18.07
N ALA A 161 -3.15 7.64 16.85
CA ALA A 161 -3.04 6.23 16.54
C ALA A 161 -1.83 5.59 17.26
N ASN A 162 -0.66 6.21 17.19
CA ASN A 162 0.53 5.72 17.90
C ASN A 162 0.30 5.59 19.40
N LEU A 163 -0.33 6.60 20.01
CA LEU A 163 -0.61 6.61 21.46
C LEU A 163 -1.57 5.47 21.83
N LEU A 164 -2.67 5.33 21.13
CA LEU A 164 -3.71 4.36 21.44
C LEU A 164 -3.33 2.93 21.04
N LEU A 165 -2.66 2.76 19.91
CA LEU A 165 -2.33 1.43 19.36
C LEU A 165 -0.93 0.93 19.78
N GLY A 166 -0.11 1.81 20.39
CA GLY A 166 1.25 1.47 20.84
C GLY A 166 2.25 1.32 19.70
N THR A 167 1.93 1.85 18.54
CA THR A 167 2.82 1.91 17.40
C THR A 167 3.79 3.10 17.51
N LYS A 168 4.85 3.12 16.69
CA LYS A 168 5.86 4.18 16.70
C LYS A 168 6.22 4.61 15.29
N LEU A 169 5.20 4.77 14.41
CA LEU A 169 5.40 5.15 13.02
C LEU A 169 5.31 6.66 12.85
N TYR A 170 6.12 7.21 11.95
CA TYR A 170 6.04 8.62 11.56
C TYR A 170 4.77 8.92 10.77
N ASP A 171 4.23 7.93 10.02
CA ASP A 171 3.05 8.12 9.18
C ASP A 171 2.11 6.90 9.18
N MET A 172 1.08 6.96 10.01
CA MET A 172 0.03 5.94 10.08
C MET A 172 -1.00 6.01 8.94
N THR A 173 -0.98 7.09 8.14
CA THR A 173 -2.07 7.42 7.20
C THR A 173 -1.64 7.44 5.72
N SER A 174 -0.41 7.07 5.41
CA SER A 174 0.07 6.88 4.04
C SER A 174 -0.40 5.53 3.49
N GLY A 175 -0.66 5.45 2.18
CA GLY A 175 -1.05 4.24 1.47
C GLY A 175 -0.02 3.82 0.42
N PHE A 176 1.25 4.05 0.64
CA PHE A 176 2.33 3.53 -0.20
C PHE A 176 3.12 2.52 0.60
N GLU A 177 2.82 1.24 0.39
CA GLU A 177 3.21 0.19 1.32
C GLU A 177 3.73 -1.04 0.58
N LEU A 178 4.74 -1.68 1.14
CA LEU A 178 5.29 -2.93 0.63
C LEU A 178 5.24 -3.99 1.74
N PHE A 179 4.63 -5.11 1.43
CA PHE A 179 4.40 -6.20 2.38
C PHE A 179 5.04 -7.50 1.89
N SER A 180 5.65 -8.27 2.78
CA SER A 180 5.88 -9.69 2.54
C SER A 180 4.54 -10.44 2.48
N ARG A 181 4.50 -11.54 1.72
CA ARG A 181 3.35 -12.45 1.64
C ARG A 181 2.80 -12.79 3.03
N THR A 182 3.69 -13.20 3.92
CA THR A 182 3.35 -13.61 5.28
C THR A 182 2.69 -12.49 6.07
N ALA A 183 3.21 -11.25 5.97
CA ALA A 183 2.65 -10.11 6.68
C ALA A 183 1.26 -9.76 6.14
N LEU A 184 1.07 -9.76 4.82
CA LEU A 184 -0.21 -9.42 4.22
C LEU A 184 -1.27 -10.50 4.47
N GLN A 185 -0.92 -11.79 4.40
CA GLN A 185 -1.82 -12.88 4.77
C GLN A 185 -2.31 -12.74 6.22
N TYR A 186 -1.39 -12.48 7.14
CA TYR A 186 -1.71 -12.25 8.54
C TYR A 186 -2.69 -11.08 8.75
N VAL A 187 -2.52 -9.99 8.00
CA VAL A 187 -3.45 -8.84 8.03
C VAL A 187 -4.83 -9.25 7.51
N LEU A 188 -4.89 -9.95 6.38
CA LEU A 188 -6.15 -10.36 5.76
C LEU A 188 -6.92 -11.37 6.62
N GLU A 189 -6.25 -12.28 7.31
CA GLU A 189 -6.87 -13.24 8.25
C GLU A 189 -7.54 -12.53 9.43
N ARG A 190 -7.01 -11.41 9.89
CA ARG A 190 -7.61 -10.58 10.95
C ARG A 190 -8.79 -9.75 10.47
N GLY A 191 -8.88 -9.54 9.17
CA GLY A 191 -9.90 -8.74 8.52
C GLY A 191 -9.64 -7.24 8.65
N VAL A 192 -9.95 -6.52 7.58
CA VAL A 192 -9.96 -5.05 7.52
C VAL A 192 -11.40 -4.58 7.61
N HIS A 193 -11.74 -3.87 8.68
CA HIS A 193 -13.11 -3.45 9.02
C HIS A 193 -13.40 -2.01 8.60
N SER A 194 -12.36 -1.18 8.51
CA SER A 194 -12.48 0.20 8.06
C SER A 194 -12.94 0.27 6.59
N ARG A 195 -13.82 1.21 6.29
CA ARG A 195 -14.34 1.45 4.94
C ARG A 195 -13.83 2.75 4.31
N GLY A 196 -13.14 3.54 5.09
CA GLY A 196 -12.51 4.80 4.68
C GLY A 196 -10.99 4.75 4.76
N HIS A 197 -10.34 5.90 4.59
CA HIS A 197 -8.88 6.02 4.58
C HIS A 197 -8.18 5.50 5.86
N PHE A 198 -8.92 5.28 6.94
CA PHE A 198 -8.37 4.70 8.16
C PHE A 198 -7.91 3.25 7.99
N PHE A 199 -8.30 2.57 6.90
CA PHE A 199 -7.86 1.20 6.62
C PHE A 199 -6.33 1.07 6.58
N GLN A 200 -5.60 2.10 6.13
CA GLN A 200 -4.14 2.14 6.15
C GLN A 200 -3.59 2.07 7.58
N THR A 201 -4.20 2.84 8.48
CA THR A 201 -3.87 2.79 9.93
C THR A 201 -4.17 1.42 10.52
N GLU A 202 -5.28 0.81 10.14
CA GLU A 202 -5.69 -0.54 10.60
C GLU A 202 -4.70 -1.61 10.12
N ILE A 203 -4.31 -1.61 8.85
CA ILE A 203 -3.31 -2.52 8.30
C ILE A 203 -1.98 -2.38 9.05
N LYS A 204 -1.47 -1.15 9.22
CA LYS A 204 -0.21 -0.88 9.94
C LYS A 204 -0.27 -1.33 11.39
N ALA A 205 -1.43 -1.19 12.05
CA ALA A 205 -1.61 -1.67 13.41
C ALA A 205 -1.49 -3.21 13.50
N HIS A 206 -2.03 -3.93 12.53
CA HIS A 206 -1.86 -5.39 12.46
C HIS A 206 -0.42 -5.80 12.12
N CYS A 207 0.29 -5.00 11.34
CA CYS A 207 1.69 -5.26 11.02
C CYS A 207 2.66 -5.09 12.21
N HIS A 208 2.22 -4.59 13.36
CA HIS A 208 3.08 -4.34 14.54
C HIS A 208 3.88 -5.56 15.02
N ALA A 209 3.43 -6.78 14.69
CA ALA A 209 4.13 -8.03 15.01
C ALA A 209 5.34 -8.33 14.09
N PHE A 210 5.54 -7.56 13.03
CA PHE A 210 6.55 -7.76 12.00
C PHE A 210 7.67 -6.72 12.11
N ARG A 211 8.78 -6.95 11.39
CA ARG A 211 9.85 -5.95 11.25
C ARG A 211 9.41 -4.89 10.25
N ILE A 212 9.20 -3.68 10.75
CA ILE A 212 8.72 -2.54 9.97
C ILE A 212 9.85 -1.54 9.73
N ALA A 213 9.95 -1.00 8.52
CA ALA A 213 10.71 0.19 8.21
C ALA A 213 9.82 1.27 7.61
N GLU A 214 10.19 2.54 7.80
CA GLU A 214 9.63 3.67 7.05
C GLU A 214 10.69 4.29 6.15
N VAL A 215 10.26 4.68 4.93
CA VAL A 215 11.10 5.37 3.97
C VAL A 215 10.48 6.69 3.54
N PRO A 216 11.26 7.74 3.29
CA PRO A 216 10.72 9.00 2.85
C PRO A 216 10.11 8.90 1.44
N ILE A 217 8.91 9.45 1.29
CA ILE A 217 8.23 9.55 -0.01
C ILE A 217 7.83 10.98 -0.32
N HIS A 218 7.66 11.26 -1.61
CA HIS A 218 7.06 12.48 -2.10
C HIS A 218 5.60 12.22 -2.51
N TYR A 219 4.67 12.69 -1.70
CA TYR A 219 3.23 12.57 -1.96
C TYR A 219 2.67 13.86 -2.56
N ARG A 220 1.95 13.74 -3.68
CA ARG A 220 1.16 14.81 -4.27
C ARG A 220 -0.30 14.63 -3.88
N ALA A 221 -0.82 15.55 -3.08
CA ALA A 221 -2.18 15.44 -2.60
C ALA A 221 -3.18 15.80 -3.69
N ALA A 222 -3.83 14.79 -4.27
CA ALA A 222 -5.10 15.04 -4.95
C ALA A 222 -6.11 15.57 -3.91
N SER A 223 -6.87 16.60 -4.27
CA SER A 223 -7.73 17.39 -3.36
C SER A 223 -9.01 16.65 -2.97
N ALA A 224 -8.95 15.59 -2.19
CA ALA A 224 -10.13 15.01 -1.58
C ALA A 224 -10.37 15.65 -0.20
N SER A 225 -11.55 16.19 0.03
CA SER A 225 -11.95 16.73 1.33
C SER A 225 -12.23 15.61 2.32
N VAL A 226 -11.66 15.72 3.52
CA VAL A 226 -12.03 14.85 4.64
C VAL A 226 -13.43 15.27 5.11
N ASN A 227 -14.42 14.38 4.97
CA ASN A 227 -15.79 14.62 5.43
C ASN A 227 -16.03 14.00 6.81
N ASN A 228 -17.12 14.40 7.48
CA ASN A 228 -17.47 13.93 8.82
C ASN A 228 -17.73 12.42 8.89
N THR A 229 -18.17 11.79 7.81
CA THR A 229 -18.41 10.34 7.75
C THR A 229 -17.10 9.57 7.83
N VAL A 230 -16.07 10.03 7.12
CA VAL A 230 -14.72 9.44 7.15
C VAL A 230 -14.11 9.56 8.55
N LEU A 231 -14.29 10.71 9.23
CA LEU A 231 -13.81 10.89 10.60
C LEU A 231 -14.53 9.96 11.59
N LYS A 232 -15.85 9.80 11.47
CA LYS A 232 -16.62 8.87 12.32
C LYS A 232 -16.16 7.42 12.13
N ASP A 233 -15.94 6.98 10.89
CA ASP A 233 -15.38 5.65 10.60
C ASP A 233 -14.01 5.47 11.24
N ALA A 234 -13.13 6.46 11.10
CA ALA A 234 -11.80 6.44 11.68
C ALA A 234 -11.84 6.31 13.22
N PHE A 235 -12.63 7.12 13.91
CA PHE A 235 -12.74 7.05 15.37
C PHE A 235 -13.34 5.73 15.85
N LYS A 236 -14.39 5.22 15.18
CA LYS A 236 -14.99 3.92 15.50
C LYS A 236 -13.96 2.79 15.41
N ASN A 237 -13.20 2.74 14.32
CA ASN A 237 -12.20 1.69 14.10
C ASN A 237 -10.97 1.86 14.99
N LEU A 238 -10.52 3.10 15.25
CA LEU A 238 -9.46 3.36 16.20
C LEU A 238 -9.82 2.86 17.61
N TRP A 239 -11.05 3.13 18.07
CA TRP A 239 -11.53 2.64 19.35
C TRP A 239 -11.63 1.11 19.41
N ARG A 240 -12.08 0.47 18.32
CA ARG A 240 -12.11 -1.00 18.19
C ARG A 240 -10.70 -1.58 18.35
N LEU A 241 -9.72 -1.04 17.60
CA LEU A 241 -8.33 -1.50 17.66
C LEU A 241 -7.68 -1.23 19.04
N PHE A 242 -7.99 -0.12 19.66
CA PHE A 242 -7.53 0.18 21.03
C PHE A 242 -8.03 -0.86 22.02
N ARG A 243 -9.31 -1.24 21.95
CA ARG A 243 -9.86 -2.32 22.81
C ARG A 243 -9.18 -3.67 22.51
N ALA A 244 -8.98 -4.00 21.25
CA ALA A 244 -8.26 -5.21 20.83
C ALA A 244 -6.81 -5.24 21.34
N ARG A 245 -6.16 -4.07 21.45
CA ARG A 245 -4.85 -3.97 22.09
C ARG A 245 -4.93 -4.25 23.59
N LEU A 246 -5.90 -3.69 24.29
CA LEU A 246 -6.06 -3.90 25.75
C LEU A 246 -6.40 -5.36 26.08
N SER A 247 -7.14 -6.08 25.21
CA SER A 247 -7.42 -7.51 25.36
C SER A 247 -6.26 -8.42 24.91
N GLY A 248 -5.16 -7.85 24.38
CA GLY A 248 -4.03 -8.63 23.86
C GLY A 248 -4.26 -9.26 22.47
N GLU A 249 -5.38 -8.98 21.80
CA GLU A 249 -5.68 -9.48 20.48
C GLU A 249 -4.88 -8.77 19.37
N LEU A 250 -4.58 -7.48 19.57
CA LEU A 250 -3.71 -6.72 18.69
C LEU A 250 -2.25 -7.01 19.06
N GLY A 251 -1.56 -7.85 18.30
CA GLY A 251 -0.18 -8.26 18.56
C GLY A 251 -0.01 -9.59 19.32
N GLY A 252 -1.11 -10.28 19.69
CA GLY A 252 -1.13 -11.45 20.56
C GLY A 252 -0.77 -12.82 19.92
N ARG A 253 -0.39 -12.89 18.66
CA ARG A 253 0.25 -14.09 18.07
C ARG A 253 1.63 -13.72 17.57
N ALA A 254 2.64 -14.51 17.95
CA ALA A 254 3.97 -14.40 17.35
C ALA A 254 3.85 -14.39 15.82
N ALA A 255 4.57 -13.48 15.17
CA ALA A 255 4.67 -13.52 13.72
C ALA A 255 5.08 -14.92 13.27
N PRO A 256 4.45 -15.47 12.22
CA PRO A 256 4.82 -16.79 11.72
C PRO A 256 6.32 -16.83 11.39
N ALA A 257 6.94 -17.99 11.60
CA ALA A 257 8.37 -18.18 11.39
C ALA A 257 8.75 -17.80 9.94
N ARG A 258 9.84 -17.07 9.81
CA ARG A 258 10.37 -16.59 8.53
C ARG A 258 10.78 -17.75 7.63
N GLU A 259 10.34 -17.74 6.38
CA GLU A 259 11.16 -18.27 5.29
C GLU A 259 12.25 -17.22 4.98
N ARG A 260 13.50 -17.55 5.24
CA ARG A 260 14.63 -16.67 4.88
C ARG A 260 14.75 -16.68 3.37
N LEU A 261 14.83 -15.49 2.77
CA LEU A 261 15.36 -15.35 1.42
C LEU A 261 16.78 -15.90 1.44
N SER A 262 16.98 -17.07 0.87
CA SER A 262 18.28 -17.75 0.71
C SER A 262 19.04 -17.22 -0.50
#